data_e8401af553b996e63c87cf4a15973511
#
_entry.id   e8401af553b996e63c87cf4a15973511
#
_cell.length_a   1.000
_cell.length_b   1.000
_cell.length_c   1.000
_cell.angle_alpha   90.00
_cell.angle_beta   90.00
_cell.angle_gamma   90.00
#
_symmetry.space_group_name_H-M   'P 1'
#
loop_
_entity.id
_entity.type
_entity.pdbx_description
1 polymer ?
#
loop_
_entity_poly.entity_id
_entity_poly.type
_entity_poly.pdbx_seq_one_letter_code
_entity_poly.pdbx_strand_id
1 'polypeptide(L)'
;MYKNVIKRLLDFLLSLIGIVFAAIPMLIISFVIRKEDPGPVLFTQRRVGIHKSFFTLYKFRSMKMSTPHDVPTHQLENPEQYLLKCGKFIRKYSLDELPQLINILKGDMSVIGPRPALWNQKDLIAERDRYGANDVKPGLTGWAQINGRDELEIPIKAKLDGEYVERESFPFDCRCFFGTFLKVLRHEGVVEGGTGEIEKKQQ
;
A
#
# COMPACT_ATOMS: atom_id res chain seq x y z
N MET A 1 24.44 -8.92 -3.50
CA MET A 1 24.07 -9.85 -2.39
C MET A 1 22.87 -9.31 -1.61
N TYR A 2 22.84 -8.02 -1.21
CA TYR A 2 21.70 -7.46 -0.45
C TYR A 2 20.36 -7.65 -1.17
N LYS A 3 20.20 -7.11 -2.35
CA LYS A 3 18.93 -7.11 -3.12
C LYS A 3 18.32 -8.50 -3.31
N ASN A 4 19.14 -9.51 -3.58
CA ASN A 4 18.65 -10.83 -4.00
C ASN A 4 18.46 -11.83 -2.86
N VAL A 5 19.21 -11.70 -1.76
CA VAL A 5 19.21 -12.70 -0.68
C VAL A 5 18.84 -12.07 0.66
N ILE A 6 19.65 -11.12 1.13
CA ILE A 6 19.50 -10.56 2.48
C ILE A 6 18.14 -9.85 2.62
N LYS A 7 17.77 -9.04 1.64
CA LYS A 7 16.49 -8.34 1.64
C LYS A 7 15.31 -9.32 1.74
N ARG A 8 15.34 -10.40 0.95
CA ARG A 8 14.26 -11.41 0.99
C ARG A 8 14.18 -12.13 2.35
N LEU A 9 15.32 -12.43 2.95
CA LEU A 9 15.37 -13.02 4.29
C LEU A 9 14.79 -12.05 5.34
N LEU A 10 15.17 -10.78 5.27
CA LEU A 10 14.63 -9.74 6.16
C LEU A 10 13.13 -9.57 5.96
N ASP A 11 12.65 -9.50 4.71
CA ASP A 11 11.22 -9.41 4.40
C ASP A 11 10.45 -10.58 5.03
N PHE A 12 10.96 -11.80 4.88
CA PHE A 12 10.34 -13.00 5.44
C PHE A 12 10.30 -12.94 6.97
N LEU A 13 11.42 -12.64 7.62
CA LEU A 13 11.51 -12.59 9.08
C LEU A 13 10.65 -11.46 9.65
N LEU A 14 10.72 -10.26 9.07
CA LEU A 14 9.93 -9.10 9.53
C LEU A 14 8.43 -9.34 9.33
N SER A 15 8.02 -9.94 8.20
CA SER A 15 6.60 -10.25 7.99
C SER A 15 6.08 -11.35 8.91
N LEU A 16 6.88 -12.37 9.19
CA LEU A 16 6.54 -13.44 10.14
C LEU A 16 6.36 -12.87 11.55
N ILE A 17 7.34 -12.08 12.03
CA ILE A 17 7.28 -11.40 13.32
C ILE A 17 6.07 -10.46 13.36
N GLY A 18 5.89 -9.66 12.29
CA GLY A 18 4.76 -8.75 12.17
C GLY A 18 3.41 -9.45 12.27
N ILE A 19 3.24 -10.61 11.62
CA ILE A 19 2.01 -11.42 11.70
C ILE A 19 1.77 -11.91 13.12
N VAL A 20 2.80 -12.40 13.81
CA VAL A 20 2.67 -12.89 15.20
C VAL A 20 2.19 -11.76 16.12
N PHE A 21 2.82 -10.58 16.05
CA PHE A 21 2.42 -9.43 16.87
C PHE A 21 1.07 -8.84 16.46
N ALA A 22 0.74 -8.84 15.17
CA ALA A 22 -0.52 -8.33 14.66
C ALA A 22 -1.67 -9.34 14.74
N ALA A 23 -1.45 -10.60 15.13
CA ALA A 23 -2.48 -11.64 15.12
C ALA A 23 -3.72 -11.25 15.95
N ILE A 24 -3.53 -10.79 17.19
CA ILE A 24 -4.63 -10.37 18.07
C ILE A 24 -5.33 -9.13 17.50
N PRO A 25 -4.65 -8.01 17.15
CA PRO A 25 -5.29 -6.89 16.47
C PRO A 25 -6.04 -7.30 15.20
N MET A 26 -5.46 -8.16 14.37
CA MET A 26 -6.12 -8.63 13.14
C MET A 26 -7.39 -9.41 13.41
N LEU A 27 -7.43 -10.25 14.45
CA LEU A 27 -8.63 -10.95 14.87
C LEU A 27 -9.73 -9.99 15.37
N ILE A 28 -9.34 -8.99 16.16
CA ILE A 28 -10.27 -7.96 16.67
C ILE A 28 -10.86 -7.18 15.50
N ILE A 29 -10.02 -6.69 14.58
CA ILE A 29 -10.47 -5.96 13.38
C ILE A 29 -11.41 -6.83 12.54
N SER A 30 -11.07 -8.11 12.35
CA SER A 30 -11.89 -9.07 11.62
C SER A 30 -13.28 -9.22 12.23
N PHE A 31 -13.34 -9.35 13.54
CA PHE A 31 -14.60 -9.47 14.27
C PHE A 31 -15.44 -8.19 14.15
N VAL A 32 -14.83 -7.02 14.33
CA VAL A 32 -15.52 -5.73 14.24
C VAL A 32 -16.09 -5.49 12.84
N ILE A 33 -15.29 -5.73 11.78
CA ILE A 33 -15.76 -5.62 10.39
C ILE A 33 -16.98 -6.51 10.14
N ARG A 34 -16.88 -7.78 10.55
CA ARG A 34 -17.96 -8.77 10.33
C ARG A 34 -19.22 -8.44 11.10
N LYS A 35 -19.10 -7.83 12.28
CA LYS A 35 -20.22 -7.39 13.11
C LYS A 35 -20.89 -6.13 12.54
N GLU A 36 -20.10 -5.19 11.98
CA GLU A 36 -20.63 -3.93 11.45
C GLU A 36 -21.34 -4.14 10.10
N ASP A 37 -20.73 -4.94 9.21
CA ASP A 37 -21.28 -5.22 7.88
C ASP A 37 -20.99 -6.69 7.50
N PRO A 38 -21.98 -7.59 7.61
CA PRO A 38 -21.81 -9.01 7.33
C PRO A 38 -21.23 -9.28 5.94
N GLY A 39 -20.23 -10.18 5.85
CA GLY A 39 -19.57 -10.54 4.60
C GLY A 39 -18.09 -10.84 4.77
N PRO A 40 -17.31 -10.89 3.66
CA PRO A 40 -15.87 -11.10 3.70
C PRO A 40 -15.16 -10.01 4.50
N VAL A 41 -14.25 -10.42 5.36
CA VAL A 41 -13.44 -9.51 6.18
C VAL A 41 -12.30 -8.90 5.36
N LEU A 42 -11.76 -9.68 4.41
CA LEU A 42 -10.70 -9.25 3.53
C LEU A 42 -11.27 -8.71 2.22
N PHE A 43 -10.73 -7.60 1.79
CA PHE A 43 -10.82 -7.08 0.44
C PHE A 43 -9.60 -7.55 -0.35
N THR A 44 -9.82 -8.02 -1.56
CA THR A 44 -8.76 -8.48 -2.46
C THR A 44 -8.77 -7.67 -3.73
N GLN A 45 -7.58 -7.36 -4.26
CA GLN A 45 -7.45 -6.56 -5.47
C GLN A 45 -6.24 -7.01 -6.29
N ARG A 46 -6.41 -7.13 -7.60
CA ARG A 46 -5.33 -7.46 -8.53
C ARG A 46 -4.35 -6.29 -8.65
N ARG A 47 -3.08 -6.55 -8.42
CA ARG A 47 -2.00 -5.55 -8.46
C ARG A 47 -0.85 -6.01 -9.34
N VAL A 48 -0.05 -5.03 -9.76
CA VAL A 48 1.17 -5.27 -10.53
C VAL A 48 2.30 -5.60 -9.55
N GLY A 49 2.95 -6.75 -9.81
CA GLY A 49 4.14 -7.24 -9.11
C GLY A 49 5.41 -7.01 -9.91
N ILE A 50 6.49 -7.69 -9.49
CA ILE A 50 7.78 -7.64 -10.18
C ILE A 50 7.66 -8.11 -11.64
N HIS A 51 8.39 -7.45 -12.54
CA HIS A 51 8.38 -7.68 -14.00
C HIS A 51 6.98 -7.64 -14.60
N LYS A 52 6.14 -6.74 -14.05
CA LYS A 52 4.73 -6.56 -14.46
C LYS A 52 3.87 -7.83 -14.35
N SER A 53 4.29 -8.79 -13.54
CA SER A 53 3.45 -9.92 -13.13
C SER A 53 2.23 -9.43 -12.34
N PHE A 54 1.25 -10.28 -12.13
CA PHE A 54 0.07 -9.92 -11.35
C PHE A 54 -0.01 -10.77 -10.08
N PHE A 55 -0.44 -10.15 -9.00
CA PHE A 55 -0.73 -10.85 -7.75
C PHE A 55 -2.00 -10.31 -7.11
N THR A 56 -2.54 -11.06 -6.14
CA THR A 56 -3.70 -10.66 -5.34
C THR A 56 -3.24 -9.99 -4.07
N LEU A 57 -3.49 -8.70 -3.93
CA LEU A 57 -3.24 -7.92 -2.72
C LEU A 57 -4.34 -8.19 -1.69
N TYR A 58 -3.96 -8.40 -0.44
CA TYR A 58 -4.88 -8.55 0.68
C TYR A 58 -4.94 -7.28 1.52
N LYS A 59 -6.16 -6.82 1.83
CA LYS A 59 -6.41 -5.74 2.79
C LYS A 59 -7.61 -6.09 3.66
N PHE A 60 -7.75 -5.46 4.80
CA PHE A 60 -9.03 -5.47 5.48
C PHE A 60 -10.05 -4.65 4.70
N ARG A 61 -11.27 -5.14 4.65
CA ARG A 61 -12.39 -4.43 4.07
C ARG A 61 -12.75 -3.23 4.94
N SER A 62 -12.55 -2.04 4.43
CA SER A 62 -12.84 -0.76 5.09
C SER A 62 -14.11 -0.09 4.57
N MET A 63 -14.73 -0.65 3.52
CA MET A 63 -15.94 -0.15 2.90
C MET A 63 -17.06 -1.20 2.95
N LYS A 64 -18.31 -0.75 2.88
CA LYS A 64 -19.51 -1.60 2.90
C LYS A 64 -19.56 -2.53 1.68
N MET A 65 -20.26 -3.64 1.83
CA MET A 65 -20.51 -4.56 0.72
C MET A 65 -21.31 -3.93 -0.44
N SER A 66 -22.07 -2.88 -0.16
CA SER A 66 -22.83 -2.13 -1.17
C SER A 66 -21.96 -1.20 -2.04
N THR A 67 -20.66 -1.09 -1.76
CA THR A 67 -19.73 -0.26 -2.54
C THR A 67 -19.55 -0.83 -3.94
N PRO A 68 -19.64 -0.02 -5.02
CA PRO A 68 -19.34 -0.48 -6.37
C PRO A 68 -17.92 -1.05 -6.48
N HIS A 69 -17.80 -2.30 -6.94
CA HIS A 69 -16.55 -3.07 -6.89
C HIS A 69 -15.48 -2.58 -7.86
N ASP A 70 -15.88 -2.09 -9.03
CA ASP A 70 -14.97 -1.76 -10.13
C ASP A 70 -14.70 -0.26 -10.28
N VAL A 71 -15.19 0.55 -9.33
CA VAL A 71 -14.99 2.00 -9.32
C VAL A 71 -13.89 2.35 -8.34
N PRO A 72 -12.79 3.00 -8.78
CA PRO A 72 -11.79 3.52 -7.87
C PRO A 72 -12.41 4.47 -6.84
N THR A 73 -11.91 4.46 -5.61
CA THR A 73 -12.49 5.25 -4.50
C THR A 73 -12.58 6.75 -4.82
N HIS A 74 -11.63 7.30 -5.58
CA HIS A 74 -11.63 8.71 -6.00
C HIS A 74 -12.68 9.06 -7.07
N GLN A 75 -13.28 8.06 -7.70
CA GLN A 75 -14.35 8.23 -8.69
C GLN A 75 -15.74 7.96 -8.10
N LEU A 76 -15.82 7.60 -6.83
CA LEU A 76 -17.10 7.42 -6.14
C LEU A 76 -17.69 8.77 -5.76
N GLU A 77 -18.94 8.98 -6.10
CA GLU A 77 -19.71 10.10 -5.53
C GLU A 77 -19.89 9.85 -4.03
N ASN A 78 -19.44 10.80 -3.20
CA ASN A 78 -19.52 10.71 -1.73
C ASN A 78 -18.94 9.42 -1.15
N PRO A 79 -17.62 9.15 -1.31
CA PRO A 79 -17.00 7.89 -0.86
C PRO A 79 -17.17 7.65 0.64
N GLU A 80 -17.38 8.69 1.45
CA GLU A 80 -17.58 8.59 2.89
C GLU A 80 -18.83 7.79 3.30
N GLN A 81 -19.88 7.78 2.49
CA GLN A 81 -21.11 7.03 2.78
C GLN A 81 -20.90 5.51 2.73
N TYR A 82 -19.90 5.08 1.98
CA TYR A 82 -19.53 3.68 1.84
C TYR A 82 -18.52 3.21 2.90
N LEU A 83 -17.91 4.11 3.65
CA LEU A 83 -16.95 3.75 4.68
C LEU A 83 -17.65 3.08 5.87
N LEU A 84 -17.07 2.00 6.35
CA LEU A 84 -17.41 1.45 7.66
C LEU A 84 -16.96 2.43 8.76
N LYS A 85 -17.64 2.47 9.89
CA LYS A 85 -17.20 3.27 11.04
C LYS A 85 -15.81 2.83 11.51
N CYS A 86 -15.61 1.51 11.65
CA CYS A 86 -14.29 0.96 11.90
C CYS A 86 -13.33 1.21 10.71
N GLY A 87 -13.86 1.26 9.48
CA GLY A 87 -13.09 1.53 8.26
C GLY A 87 -12.34 2.85 8.28
N LYS A 88 -12.98 3.91 8.77
CA LYS A 88 -12.33 5.22 8.96
C LYS A 88 -11.12 5.10 9.91
N PHE A 89 -11.29 4.39 11.02
CA PHE A 89 -10.21 4.19 11.99
C PHE A 89 -9.07 3.37 11.42
N ILE A 90 -9.36 2.19 10.82
CA ILE A 90 -8.30 1.32 10.32
C ILE A 90 -7.52 1.95 9.16
N ARG A 91 -8.16 2.76 8.29
CA ARG A 91 -7.49 3.53 7.24
C ARG A 91 -6.59 4.61 7.81
N LYS A 92 -7.10 5.38 8.77
CA LYS A 92 -6.33 6.47 9.40
C LYS A 92 -4.98 6.00 9.96
N TYR A 93 -4.94 4.78 10.51
CA TYR A 93 -3.72 4.19 11.07
C TYR A 93 -3.07 3.15 10.15
N SER A 94 -3.52 3.04 8.89
CA SER A 94 -3.04 2.04 7.91
C SER A 94 -3.14 0.58 8.41
N LEU A 95 -4.01 0.30 9.37
CA LEU A 95 -4.25 -1.05 9.90
C LEU A 95 -4.97 -1.95 8.88
N ASP A 96 -5.66 -1.35 7.91
CA ASP A 96 -6.26 -2.07 6.78
C ASP A 96 -5.20 -2.76 5.91
N GLU A 97 -3.95 -2.34 5.97
CA GLU A 97 -2.85 -2.90 5.21
C GLU A 97 -2.13 -4.08 5.91
N LEU A 98 -2.44 -4.38 7.17
CA LEU A 98 -1.83 -5.49 7.92
C LEU A 98 -1.89 -6.84 7.18
N PRO A 99 -2.98 -7.23 6.48
CA PRO A 99 -3.00 -8.48 5.72
C PRO A 99 -1.96 -8.56 4.58
N GLN A 100 -1.37 -7.45 4.14
CA GLN A 100 -0.30 -7.45 3.15
C GLN A 100 0.98 -8.13 3.68
N LEU A 101 1.14 -8.27 5.00
CA LEU A 101 2.21 -9.10 5.58
C LEU A 101 2.17 -10.54 5.04
N ILE A 102 0.99 -11.05 4.71
CA ILE A 102 0.83 -12.38 4.06
C ILE A 102 1.40 -12.34 2.63
N ASN A 103 1.19 -11.24 1.88
CA ASN A 103 1.79 -11.08 0.55
C ASN A 103 3.32 -11.03 0.62
N ILE A 104 3.88 -10.36 1.64
CA ILE A 104 5.32 -10.32 1.86
C ILE A 104 5.86 -11.70 2.20
N LEU A 105 5.21 -12.42 3.10
CA LEU A 105 5.58 -13.78 3.49
C LEU A 105 5.58 -14.73 2.29
N LYS A 106 4.55 -14.67 1.42
CA LYS A 106 4.46 -15.42 0.17
C LYS A 106 5.54 -15.04 -0.85
N GLY A 107 6.05 -13.81 -0.79
CA GLY A 107 7.04 -13.27 -1.72
C GLY A 107 6.48 -12.49 -2.90
N ASP A 108 5.20 -12.19 -2.89
CA ASP A 108 4.56 -11.30 -3.86
C ASP A 108 5.04 -9.86 -3.68
N MET A 109 5.35 -9.49 -2.43
CA MET A 109 5.77 -8.16 -2.01
C MET A 109 7.04 -8.18 -1.17
N SER A 110 7.60 -7.01 -0.93
CA SER A 110 8.67 -6.68 0.02
C SER A 110 8.12 -5.72 1.10
N VAL A 111 8.81 -5.59 2.23
CA VAL A 111 8.51 -4.54 3.21
C VAL A 111 8.73 -3.17 2.59
N ILE A 112 9.87 -2.98 1.91
CA ILE A 112 10.25 -1.72 1.27
C ILE A 112 10.33 -1.90 -0.24
N GLY A 113 9.66 -1.01 -0.99
CA GLY A 113 9.65 -1.00 -2.45
C GLY A 113 8.61 -0.02 -3.01
N PRO A 114 8.51 0.12 -4.33
CA PRO A 114 7.45 0.89 -4.98
C PRO A 114 6.06 0.37 -4.60
N ARG A 115 5.10 1.28 -4.30
CA ARG A 115 3.72 0.85 -3.97
C ARG A 115 3.09 0.10 -5.14
N PRO A 116 2.46 -1.07 -4.94
CA PRO A 116 1.92 -1.86 -6.05
C PRO A 116 0.84 -1.09 -6.81
N ALA A 117 1.05 -0.88 -8.12
CA ALA A 117 0.10 -0.22 -9.01
C ALA A 117 -1.15 -1.08 -9.20
N LEU A 118 -2.29 -0.46 -9.49
CA LEU A 118 -3.46 -1.18 -9.98
C LEU A 118 -3.15 -1.80 -11.36
N TRP A 119 -3.73 -2.95 -11.65
CA TRP A 119 -3.53 -3.66 -12.92
C TRP A 119 -3.90 -2.83 -14.15
N ASN A 120 -4.77 -1.84 -14.00
CA ASN A 120 -5.26 -0.95 -15.04
C ASN A 120 -4.63 0.46 -15.04
N GLN A 121 -3.71 0.77 -14.12
CA GLN A 121 -2.95 2.04 -14.09
C GLN A 121 -1.81 2.00 -15.12
N LYS A 122 -2.17 1.98 -16.42
CA LYS A 122 -1.22 1.85 -17.52
C LYS A 122 -0.23 3.02 -17.59
N ASP A 123 -0.66 4.21 -17.26
CA ASP A 123 0.12 5.44 -17.21
C ASP A 123 1.26 5.35 -16.18
N LEU A 124 0.95 4.98 -14.94
CA LEU A 124 1.96 4.79 -13.90
C LEU A 124 2.91 3.64 -14.24
N ILE A 125 2.39 2.53 -14.79
CA ILE A 125 3.21 1.37 -15.17
C ILE A 125 4.19 1.77 -16.28
N ALA A 126 3.73 2.49 -17.32
CA ALA A 126 4.56 2.95 -18.42
C ALA A 126 5.62 3.96 -17.96
N GLU A 127 5.26 4.89 -17.04
CA GLU A 127 6.22 5.85 -16.52
C GLU A 127 7.30 5.18 -15.67
N ARG A 128 6.95 4.16 -14.86
CA ARG A 128 7.89 3.35 -14.07
C ARG A 128 8.87 2.52 -14.91
N ASP A 129 8.48 2.12 -16.14
CA ASP A 129 9.40 1.40 -17.05
C ASP A 129 10.64 2.24 -17.37
N ARG A 130 10.52 3.58 -17.45
CA ARG A 130 11.65 4.49 -17.70
C ARG A 130 12.72 4.47 -16.61
N TYR A 131 12.35 4.04 -15.41
CA TYR A 131 13.20 4.05 -14.23
C TYR A 131 13.49 2.65 -13.68
N GLY A 132 13.07 1.59 -14.38
CA GLY A 132 13.23 0.21 -13.90
C GLY A 132 12.44 -0.13 -12.62
N ALA A 133 11.45 0.71 -12.26
CA ALA A 133 10.72 0.54 -11.01
C ALA A 133 9.69 -0.62 -11.05
N ASN A 134 9.45 -1.19 -12.22
CA ASN A 134 8.66 -2.42 -12.37
C ASN A 134 9.50 -3.71 -12.25
N ASP A 135 10.83 -3.60 -12.19
CA ASP A 135 11.75 -4.75 -12.13
C ASP A 135 12.16 -5.11 -10.68
N VAL A 136 11.56 -4.46 -9.70
CA VAL A 136 11.71 -4.77 -8.28
C VAL A 136 10.37 -5.19 -7.68
N LYS A 137 10.42 -5.91 -6.55
CA LYS A 137 9.18 -6.26 -5.83
C LYS A 137 8.49 -5.03 -5.30
N PRO A 138 7.16 -4.93 -5.45
CA PRO A 138 6.42 -3.85 -4.82
C PRO A 138 6.50 -3.94 -3.30
N GLY A 139 6.48 -2.78 -2.63
CA GLY A 139 6.61 -2.65 -1.20
C GLY A 139 5.30 -2.33 -0.47
N LEU A 140 5.24 -2.72 0.80
CA LEU A 140 4.23 -2.23 1.73
C LEU A 140 4.42 -0.72 1.95
N THR A 141 5.66 -0.29 2.05
CA THR A 141 6.07 1.12 2.04
C THR A 141 7.32 1.32 1.19
N GLY A 142 7.75 2.58 0.97
CA GLY A 142 8.91 2.89 0.16
C GLY A 142 9.18 4.38 0.03
N TRP A 143 10.12 4.73 -0.84
CA TRP A 143 10.62 6.10 -0.95
C TRP A 143 9.53 7.09 -1.38
N ALA A 144 8.72 6.77 -2.38
CA ALA A 144 7.61 7.63 -2.81
C ALA A 144 6.55 7.80 -1.69
N GLN A 145 6.28 6.74 -0.91
CA GLN A 145 5.29 6.79 0.16
C GLN A 145 5.70 7.74 1.29
N ILE A 146 6.98 7.82 1.63
CA ILE A 146 7.45 8.76 2.67
C ILE A 146 7.65 10.19 2.17
N ASN A 147 7.61 10.41 0.84
CA ASN A 147 7.81 11.73 0.22
C ASN A 147 6.54 12.34 -0.38
N GLY A 148 5.34 11.84 -0.06
CA GLY A 148 4.06 12.44 -0.50
C GLY A 148 2.95 11.43 -0.79
N ARG A 149 3.29 10.11 -0.87
CA ARG A 149 2.33 9.01 -0.97
C ARG A 149 1.32 9.19 -2.12
N ASP A 150 0.04 9.38 -1.77
CA ASP A 150 -1.08 9.42 -2.74
C ASP A 150 -1.26 10.81 -3.37
N GLU A 151 -0.64 11.86 -2.79
CA GLU A 151 -0.68 13.24 -3.28
C GLU A 151 0.27 13.49 -4.46
N LEU A 152 1.21 12.55 -4.72
CA LEU A 152 2.20 12.71 -5.78
C LEU A 152 1.59 12.47 -7.16
N GLU A 153 1.88 13.37 -8.08
CA GLU A 153 1.65 13.16 -9.51
C GLU A 153 2.42 11.94 -10.03
N ILE A 154 1.89 11.29 -11.06
CA ILE A 154 2.46 10.07 -11.63
C ILE A 154 3.94 10.21 -12.01
N PRO A 155 4.39 11.28 -12.73
CA PRO A 155 5.81 11.43 -13.09
C PRO A 155 6.72 11.55 -11.87
N ILE A 156 6.30 12.30 -10.84
CA ILE A 156 7.07 12.48 -9.62
C ILE A 156 7.14 11.17 -8.83
N LYS A 157 6.00 10.46 -8.73
CA LYS A 157 5.91 9.15 -8.08
C LYS A 157 6.84 8.13 -8.74
N ALA A 158 6.79 8.03 -10.07
CA ALA A 158 7.64 7.11 -10.84
C ALA A 158 9.13 7.45 -10.72
N LYS A 159 9.49 8.74 -10.70
CA LYS A 159 10.86 9.19 -10.47
C LYS A 159 11.37 8.79 -9.08
N LEU A 160 10.58 9.01 -8.03
CA LEU A 160 10.94 8.61 -6.66
C LEU A 160 11.06 7.08 -6.54
N ASP A 161 10.19 6.32 -7.22
CA ASP A 161 10.30 4.87 -7.28
C ASP A 161 11.60 4.44 -8.00
N GLY A 162 12.03 5.17 -9.05
CA GLY A 162 13.31 4.99 -9.71
C GLY A 162 14.50 5.32 -8.81
N GLU A 163 14.46 6.44 -8.08
CA GLU A 163 15.49 6.78 -7.09
C GLU A 163 15.63 5.67 -6.03
N TYR A 164 14.53 5.02 -5.65
CA TYR A 164 14.58 3.86 -4.78
C TYR A 164 15.36 2.70 -5.42
N VAL A 165 15.07 2.36 -6.66
CA VAL A 165 15.75 1.25 -7.39
C VAL A 165 17.26 1.47 -7.47
N GLU A 166 17.68 2.69 -7.79
CA GLU A 166 19.11 3.07 -7.86
C GLU A 166 19.80 2.94 -6.51
N ARG A 167 19.14 3.40 -5.44
CA ARG A 167 19.71 3.51 -4.09
C ARG A 167 19.41 2.30 -3.20
N GLU A 168 18.71 1.29 -3.71
CA GLU A 168 18.29 0.12 -2.95
C GLU A 168 19.47 -0.55 -2.22
N SER A 169 19.46 -0.42 -0.91
CA SER A 169 20.49 -0.89 0.02
C SER A 169 19.89 -1.01 1.42
N PHE A 170 20.55 -1.77 2.30
CA PHE A 170 20.08 -1.92 3.67
C PHE A 170 19.90 -0.58 4.42
N PRO A 171 20.86 0.38 4.38
CA PRO A 171 20.67 1.67 5.03
C PRO A 171 19.51 2.47 4.44
N PHE A 172 19.30 2.38 3.12
CA PHE A 172 18.20 3.10 2.47
C PHE A 172 16.84 2.48 2.79
N ASP A 173 16.75 1.16 2.88
CA ASP A 173 15.56 0.46 3.35
C ASP A 173 15.23 0.82 4.80
N CYS A 174 16.24 0.89 5.68
CA CYS A 174 16.05 1.40 7.05
C CYS A 174 15.50 2.83 7.06
N ARG A 175 16.03 3.72 6.21
CA ARG A 175 15.53 5.11 6.08
C ARG A 175 14.05 5.13 5.68
N CYS A 176 13.66 4.32 4.70
CA CYS A 176 12.26 4.21 4.28
C CYS A 176 11.37 3.66 5.41
N PHE A 177 11.83 2.63 6.11
CA PHE A 177 11.11 2.01 7.22
C PHE A 177 10.82 3.00 8.35
N PHE A 178 11.87 3.64 8.89
CA PHE A 178 11.70 4.61 9.97
C PHE A 178 10.95 5.87 9.52
N GLY A 179 11.17 6.33 8.27
CA GLY A 179 10.42 7.43 7.68
C GLY A 179 8.91 7.15 7.64
N THR A 180 8.53 5.91 7.32
CA THR A 180 7.13 5.49 7.35
C THR A 180 6.53 5.58 8.74
N PHE A 181 7.27 5.12 9.75
CA PHE A 181 6.79 5.16 11.14
C PHE A 181 6.46 6.59 11.57
N LEU A 182 7.35 7.54 11.24
CA LEU A 182 7.13 8.96 11.51
C LEU A 182 5.91 9.52 10.78
N LYS A 183 5.72 9.15 9.50
CA LYS A 183 4.57 9.60 8.69
C LYS A 183 3.24 9.04 9.22
N VAL A 184 3.20 7.76 9.58
CA VAL A 184 2.00 7.13 10.16
C VAL A 184 1.63 7.78 11.50
N LEU A 185 2.62 8.07 12.36
CA LEU A 185 2.38 8.75 13.64
C LEU A 185 1.85 10.18 13.45
N ARG A 186 2.31 10.88 12.42
CA ARG A 186 1.86 12.25 12.08
C ARG A 186 0.57 12.29 11.28
N HIS A 187 0.04 11.14 10.86
CA HIS A 187 -1.14 11.03 9.99
C HIS A 187 -1.01 11.80 8.67
N GLU A 188 0.22 11.96 8.16
CA GLU A 188 0.49 12.69 6.92
C GLU A 188 0.30 11.79 5.68
N GLY A 189 -0.27 12.37 4.59
CA GLY A 189 -0.32 11.73 3.27
C GLY A 189 -1.40 10.65 3.08
N VAL A 190 -2.35 10.51 4.01
CA VAL A 190 -3.56 9.70 3.79
C VAL A 190 -4.65 10.60 3.23
N VAL A 191 -4.78 10.64 1.91
CA VAL A 191 -5.91 11.31 1.24
C VAL A 191 -6.94 10.26 0.84
N GLU A 192 -8.12 10.36 1.40
CA GLU A 192 -9.23 9.48 1.02
C GLU A 192 -9.67 9.82 -0.41
N GLY A 193 -9.30 8.96 -1.36
CA GLY A 193 -9.74 9.06 -2.74
C GLY A 193 -8.82 9.82 -3.70
N GLY A 194 -7.67 10.34 -3.28
CA GLY A 194 -6.80 11.15 -4.14
C GLY A 194 -5.86 10.35 -5.04
N THR A 195 -5.89 10.59 -6.33
CA THR A 195 -4.78 10.45 -7.25
C THR A 195 -4.35 11.86 -7.67
N GLY A 196 -3.55 12.56 -6.84
CA GLY A 196 -2.72 13.68 -7.25
C GLY A 196 -3.37 14.93 -7.86
N GLU A 197 -4.68 15.05 -7.98
CA GLU A 197 -5.33 16.31 -8.31
C GLU A 197 -5.54 17.11 -7.03
N ILE A 198 -4.60 17.98 -6.74
CA ILE A 198 -4.82 19.09 -5.82
C ILE A 198 -5.83 20.00 -6.51
N GLU A 199 -7.07 19.99 -6.06
CA GLU A 199 -7.94 21.15 -6.30
C GLU A 199 -7.17 22.39 -5.82
N LYS A 200 -6.70 23.20 -6.77
CA LYS A 200 -6.24 24.54 -6.49
C LYS A 200 -7.44 25.25 -5.86
N LYS A 201 -7.44 25.37 -4.55
CA LYS A 201 -8.28 26.34 -3.87
C LYS A 201 -7.93 27.68 -4.49
N GLN A 202 -8.83 28.18 -5.34
CA GLN A 202 -8.80 29.54 -5.82
C GLN A 202 -8.91 30.44 -4.57
N GLN A 203 -7.85 31.19 -4.34
CA GLN A 203 -7.94 32.44 -3.58
C GLN A 203 -8.61 33.49 -4.45
#